data_586b2fd4e646c0081810e106cc3f40a3
#
_entry.id   586b2fd4e646c0081810e106cc3f40a3
#
_cell.length_a   1.000
_cell.length_b   1.000
_cell.length_c   1.000
_cell.angle_alpha   90.00
_cell.angle_beta   90.00
_cell.angle_gamma   90.00
#
_symmetry.space_group_name_H-M   'P 1'
#
loop_
_entity.id
_entity.type
_entity.pdbx_description
1 polymer ?
#
loop_
_entity_poly.entity_id
_entity_poly.type
_entity_poly.pdbx_seq_one_letter_code
_entity_poly.pdbx_strand_id
1 'polypeptide(L)'
;MKVISIIGPEQSGKTTVVEQLSKLEKNHRLSLKLFSGVEAHQFSFLEEKWTFFDLAGGVQNLASQKPALLASDAVVIVLPSNTSTFVVAAPYFRICDDLDIPTIVFINKLDIAQKRIGDLISEIQRYSNKTIALRQVPIRVAGEITGAVDLISERAWSFQQSARSKLIPIPDEVVSRSQEARSLLLEQMSDFDDSLLEELFTFS
;
A
#
# COMPACT_ATOMS: atom_id res chain seq x y z
N MET A 1 -18.21 -3.67 -7.42
CA MET A 1 -17.90 -3.32 -6.01
C MET A 1 -16.58 -3.99 -5.70
N LYS A 2 -15.61 -3.25 -5.18
CA LYS A 2 -14.28 -3.76 -4.80
C LYS A 2 -14.18 -3.81 -3.29
N VAL A 3 -13.67 -4.89 -2.74
CA VAL A 3 -13.54 -5.12 -1.30
C VAL A 3 -12.07 -5.26 -0.94
N ILE A 4 -11.59 -4.43 -0.03
CA ILE A 4 -10.19 -4.41 0.40
C ILE A 4 -10.12 -4.56 1.91
N SER A 5 -9.38 -5.54 2.40
CA SER A 5 -9.05 -5.66 3.82
C SER A 5 -7.78 -4.89 4.17
N ILE A 6 -7.81 -4.17 5.28
CA ILE A 6 -6.66 -3.43 5.82
C ILE A 6 -6.21 -4.13 7.10
N ILE A 7 -5.01 -4.71 7.07
CA ILE A 7 -4.42 -5.44 8.21
C ILE A 7 -3.07 -4.84 8.60
N GLY A 8 -2.52 -5.28 9.70
CA GLY A 8 -1.18 -4.88 10.18
C GLY A 8 -1.11 -4.76 11.69
N PRO A 9 0.07 -4.47 12.22
CA PRO A 9 0.29 -4.31 13.66
C PRO A 9 -0.60 -3.24 14.29
N GLU A 10 -0.72 -3.30 15.60
CA GLU A 10 -1.34 -2.22 16.37
C GLU A 10 -0.58 -0.92 16.12
N GLN A 11 -1.29 0.21 16.13
CA GLN A 11 -0.73 1.55 15.92
C GLN A 11 0.00 1.76 14.57
N SER A 12 -0.15 0.87 13.60
CA SER A 12 0.41 1.07 12.25
C SER A 12 -0.27 2.19 11.45
N GLY A 13 -1.47 2.63 11.88
CA GLY A 13 -2.24 3.70 11.25
C GLY A 13 -3.30 3.21 10.26
N LYS A 14 -3.73 1.94 10.34
CA LYS A 14 -4.78 1.36 9.49
C LYS A 14 -6.05 2.20 9.42
N THR A 15 -6.65 2.47 10.57
CA THR A 15 -7.87 3.27 10.67
C THR A 15 -7.69 4.66 10.06
N THR A 16 -6.54 5.30 10.27
CA THR A 16 -6.22 6.59 9.64
C THR A 16 -6.19 6.48 8.12
N VAL A 17 -5.57 5.41 7.58
CA VAL A 17 -5.54 5.16 6.12
C VAL A 17 -6.97 5.02 5.59
N VAL A 18 -7.81 4.17 6.21
CA VAL A 18 -9.21 3.97 5.81
C VAL A 18 -9.99 5.27 5.88
N GLU A 19 -9.84 6.05 6.96
CA GLU A 19 -10.51 7.33 7.12
C GLU A 19 -10.10 8.34 6.05
N GLN A 20 -8.83 8.43 5.69
CA GLN A 20 -8.37 9.35 4.65
C GLN A 20 -8.86 8.92 3.27
N LEU A 21 -8.80 7.62 2.94
CA LEU A 21 -9.36 7.09 1.70
C LEU A 21 -10.86 7.35 1.58
N SER A 22 -11.61 7.17 2.66
CA SER A 22 -13.05 7.42 2.67
C SER A 22 -13.45 8.89 2.55
N LYS A 23 -12.50 9.84 2.70
CA LYS A 23 -12.71 11.29 2.51
C LYS A 23 -12.45 11.76 1.07
N LEU A 24 -11.95 10.88 0.19
CA LEU A 24 -11.63 11.25 -1.21
C LEU A 24 -12.86 11.72 -1.98
N GLU A 25 -14.06 11.23 -1.62
CA GLU A 25 -15.32 11.76 -2.14
C GLU A 25 -16.28 12.12 -1.01
N LYS A 26 -17.00 13.24 -1.21
CA LYS A 26 -17.87 13.83 -0.17
C LYS A 26 -19.21 13.11 0.01
N ASN A 27 -19.56 12.13 -0.86
CA ASN A 27 -20.89 11.55 -0.92
C ASN A 27 -20.92 10.10 -0.40
N HIS A 28 -21.89 9.86 0.53
CA HIS A 28 -22.30 8.54 1.01
C HIS A 28 -21.21 7.64 1.58
N ARG A 29 -20.67 8.07 2.73
CA ARG A 29 -19.88 7.18 3.59
C ARG A 29 -20.83 6.39 4.50
N LEU A 30 -20.74 5.07 4.46
CA LEU A 30 -21.37 4.17 5.41
C LEU A 30 -20.26 3.46 6.21
N SER A 31 -20.37 3.49 7.54
CA SER A 31 -19.51 2.71 8.42
C SER A 31 -20.37 1.76 9.24
N LEU A 32 -20.01 0.48 9.26
CA LEU A 32 -20.72 -0.58 9.95
C LEU A 32 -19.75 -1.47 10.73
N LYS A 33 -20.01 -1.69 11.99
CA LYS A 33 -19.35 -2.73 12.78
C LYS A 33 -19.97 -4.07 12.42
N LEU A 34 -19.17 -5.00 11.88
CA LEU A 34 -19.66 -6.30 11.40
C LEU A 34 -19.60 -7.36 12.51
N PHE A 35 -18.41 -7.61 13.04
CA PHE A 35 -18.15 -8.55 14.15
C PHE A 35 -16.89 -8.10 14.88
N SER A 36 -16.52 -8.81 15.95
CA SER A 36 -15.39 -8.37 16.80
C SER A 36 -14.13 -8.08 16.02
N GLY A 37 -13.69 -6.82 16.08
CA GLY A 37 -12.46 -6.35 15.46
C GLY A 37 -12.52 -6.12 13.94
N VAL A 38 -13.72 -6.08 13.32
CA VAL A 38 -13.91 -5.76 11.90
C VAL A 38 -14.94 -4.65 11.74
N GLU A 39 -14.53 -3.55 11.12
CA GLU A 39 -15.38 -2.44 10.73
C GLU A 39 -15.36 -2.24 9.22
N ALA A 40 -16.54 -2.18 8.59
CA ALA A 40 -16.65 -1.95 7.15
C ALA A 40 -16.92 -0.47 6.86
N HIS A 41 -16.15 0.09 5.94
CA HIS A 41 -16.30 1.46 5.45
C HIS A 41 -16.59 1.40 3.95
N GLN A 42 -17.78 1.85 3.56
CA GLN A 42 -18.19 1.89 2.16
C GLN A 42 -18.25 3.32 1.65
N PHE A 43 -17.70 3.55 0.47
CA PHE A 43 -17.73 4.83 -0.23
C PHE A 43 -17.63 4.63 -1.74
N SER A 44 -17.92 5.67 -2.52
CA SER A 44 -17.72 5.69 -3.97
C SER A 44 -16.43 6.44 -4.30
N PHE A 45 -15.68 5.96 -5.27
CA PHE A 45 -14.51 6.64 -5.81
C PHE A 45 -14.35 6.28 -7.30
N LEU A 46 -14.20 7.29 -8.17
CA LEU A 46 -14.12 7.13 -9.62
C LEU A 46 -15.29 6.30 -10.19
N GLU A 47 -16.51 6.61 -9.75
CA GLU A 47 -17.76 5.93 -10.16
C GLU A 47 -17.87 4.45 -9.72
N GLU A 48 -16.89 3.94 -8.99
CA GLU A 48 -16.90 2.60 -8.42
C GLU A 48 -17.25 2.61 -6.93
N LYS A 49 -17.92 1.54 -6.48
CA LYS A 49 -18.17 1.30 -5.05
C LYS A 49 -17.01 0.51 -4.45
N TRP A 50 -16.46 1.06 -3.37
CA TRP A 50 -15.40 0.45 -2.59
C TRP A 50 -15.89 0.14 -1.19
N THR A 51 -15.47 -0.99 -0.67
CA THR A 51 -15.66 -1.38 0.73
C THR A 51 -14.28 -1.70 1.31
N PHE A 52 -13.91 -1.00 2.37
CA PHE A 52 -12.71 -1.30 3.14
C PHE A 52 -13.11 -1.95 4.45
N PHE A 53 -12.50 -3.09 4.76
CA PHE A 53 -12.56 -3.69 6.07
C PHE A 53 -11.36 -3.21 6.89
N ASP A 54 -11.61 -2.37 7.90
CA ASP A 54 -10.62 -2.01 8.91
C ASP A 54 -10.58 -3.12 9.96
N LEU A 55 -9.48 -3.86 9.98
CA LEU A 55 -9.31 -5.00 10.86
C LEU A 55 -8.47 -4.59 12.08
N ALA A 56 -8.94 -4.99 13.27
CA ALA A 56 -8.22 -4.73 14.52
C ALA A 56 -6.78 -5.24 14.43
N GLY A 57 -5.83 -4.44 14.89
CA GLY A 57 -4.42 -4.82 14.90
C GLY A 57 -4.12 -5.98 15.86
N GLY A 58 -2.95 -6.56 15.67
CA GLY A 58 -2.46 -7.65 16.51
C GLY A 58 -2.64 -9.02 15.87
N VAL A 59 -1.57 -9.81 15.92
CA VAL A 59 -1.49 -11.17 15.34
C VAL A 59 -2.55 -12.10 15.91
N GLN A 60 -2.91 -11.93 17.18
CA GLN A 60 -3.93 -12.71 17.88
C GLN A 60 -5.32 -12.61 17.25
N ASN A 61 -5.60 -11.55 16.50
CA ASN A 61 -6.88 -11.32 15.86
C ASN A 61 -7.00 -11.95 14.47
N LEU A 62 -5.89 -12.32 13.81
CA LEU A 62 -5.86 -12.78 12.42
C LEU A 62 -6.77 -14.00 12.18
N ALA A 63 -6.79 -14.96 13.10
CA ALA A 63 -7.62 -16.16 12.96
C ALA A 63 -9.12 -15.83 12.88
N SER A 64 -9.60 -14.92 13.75
CA SER A 64 -11.00 -14.49 13.77
C SER A 64 -11.37 -13.58 12.60
N GLN A 65 -10.39 -12.96 11.96
CA GLN A 65 -10.56 -12.05 10.83
C GLN A 65 -10.49 -12.75 9.46
N LYS A 66 -10.14 -14.03 9.42
CA LYS A 66 -10.05 -14.83 8.19
C LYS A 66 -11.29 -14.72 7.30
N PRO A 67 -12.55 -14.70 7.80
CA PRO A 67 -13.73 -14.53 6.95
C PRO A 67 -13.75 -13.20 6.20
N ALA A 68 -13.27 -12.09 6.80
CA ALA A 68 -13.17 -10.79 6.13
C ALA A 68 -12.10 -10.83 5.04
N LEU A 69 -10.96 -11.48 5.30
CA LEU A 69 -9.90 -11.65 4.30
C LEU A 69 -10.41 -12.44 3.09
N LEU A 70 -11.10 -13.55 3.30
CA LEU A 70 -11.69 -14.37 2.23
C LEU A 70 -12.77 -13.64 1.42
N ALA A 71 -13.41 -12.64 2.00
CA ALA A 71 -14.41 -11.81 1.32
C ALA A 71 -13.78 -10.63 0.56
N SER A 72 -12.45 -10.50 0.55
CA SER A 72 -11.74 -9.37 -0.05
C SER A 72 -11.11 -9.73 -1.39
N ASP A 73 -11.13 -8.78 -2.33
CA ASP A 73 -10.44 -8.87 -3.62
C ASP A 73 -8.93 -8.69 -3.47
N ALA A 74 -8.50 -7.93 -2.44
CA ALA A 74 -7.10 -7.72 -2.10
C ALA A 74 -6.95 -7.34 -0.63
N VAL A 75 -5.71 -7.44 -0.14
CA VAL A 75 -5.34 -7.06 1.23
C VAL A 75 -4.26 -5.98 1.19
N VAL A 76 -4.39 -4.97 2.04
CA VAL A 76 -3.33 -3.98 2.30
C VAL A 76 -2.74 -4.24 3.68
N ILE A 77 -1.46 -4.59 3.71
CA ILE A 77 -0.69 -4.70 4.96
C ILE A 77 -0.08 -3.33 5.27
N VAL A 78 -0.57 -2.67 6.30
CA VAL A 78 -0.06 -1.36 6.74
C VAL A 78 1.05 -1.58 7.76
N LEU A 79 2.27 -1.19 7.41
CA LEU A 79 3.46 -1.28 8.27
C LEU A 79 3.99 0.13 8.58
N PRO A 80 4.34 0.45 9.82
CA PRO A 80 5.05 1.69 10.13
C PRO A 80 6.48 1.61 9.60
N SER A 81 7.10 2.74 9.28
CA SER A 81 8.48 2.80 8.77
C SER A 81 9.57 2.43 9.78
N ASN A 82 9.19 2.10 11.01
CA ASN A 82 10.11 1.64 12.03
C ASN A 82 10.46 0.15 11.82
N THR A 83 11.70 -0.12 11.46
CA THR A 83 12.18 -1.47 11.12
C THR A 83 12.10 -2.46 12.28
N SER A 84 12.15 -2.00 13.55
CA SER A 84 11.97 -2.88 14.72
C SER A 84 10.58 -3.54 14.76
N THR A 85 9.60 -2.99 14.06
CA THR A 85 8.24 -3.55 13.98
C THR A 85 8.06 -4.53 12.83
N PHE A 86 9.03 -4.69 11.93
CA PHE A 86 8.88 -5.58 10.76
C PHE A 86 8.90 -7.08 11.15
N VAL A 87 9.53 -7.43 12.26
CA VAL A 87 9.50 -8.81 12.78
C VAL A 87 8.09 -9.33 13.00
N VAL A 88 7.14 -8.44 13.34
CA VAL A 88 5.73 -8.83 13.52
C VAL A 88 4.93 -8.84 12.22
N ALA A 89 5.57 -8.54 11.08
CA ALA A 89 4.91 -8.55 9.77
C ALA A 89 4.74 -9.98 9.20
N ALA A 90 5.63 -10.91 9.54
CA ALA A 90 5.63 -12.28 8.99
C ALA A 90 4.27 -13.01 9.09
N PRO A 91 3.51 -12.97 10.19
CA PRO A 91 2.21 -13.62 10.26
C PRO A 91 1.17 -13.02 9.30
N TYR A 92 1.27 -11.71 8.99
CA TYR A 92 0.37 -11.05 8.04
C TYR A 92 0.67 -11.48 6.60
N PHE A 93 1.93 -11.60 6.23
CA PHE A 93 2.33 -12.15 4.93
C PHE A 93 1.88 -13.60 4.79
N ARG A 94 2.16 -14.41 5.81
CA ARG A 94 1.80 -15.84 5.80
C ARG A 94 0.31 -16.06 5.59
N ILE A 95 -0.57 -15.34 6.30
CA ILE A 95 -2.01 -15.52 6.11
C ILE A 95 -2.46 -15.10 4.72
N CYS A 96 -1.87 -14.07 4.12
CA CYS A 96 -2.18 -13.67 2.76
C CYS A 96 -1.70 -14.70 1.74
N ASP A 97 -0.50 -15.29 1.94
CA ASP A 97 0.02 -16.38 1.11
C ASP A 97 -0.84 -17.64 1.23
N ASP A 98 -1.22 -18.06 2.45
CA ASP A 98 -2.06 -19.23 2.71
C ASP A 98 -3.45 -19.11 2.07
N LEU A 99 -3.96 -17.90 1.92
CA LEU A 99 -5.25 -17.61 1.31
C LEU A 99 -5.15 -17.24 -0.18
N ASP A 100 -3.94 -17.17 -0.70
CA ASP A 100 -3.62 -16.73 -2.08
C ASP A 100 -4.31 -15.42 -2.49
N ILE A 101 -4.30 -14.43 -1.57
CA ILE A 101 -4.95 -13.14 -1.78
C ILE A 101 -3.91 -12.14 -2.29
N PRO A 102 -4.22 -11.36 -3.36
CA PRO A 102 -3.39 -10.25 -3.81
C PRO A 102 -3.08 -9.27 -2.67
N THR A 103 -1.79 -8.95 -2.48
CA THR A 103 -1.34 -8.20 -1.31
C THR A 103 -0.56 -6.97 -1.72
N ILE A 104 -0.91 -5.84 -1.09
CA ILE A 104 -0.20 -4.57 -1.19
C ILE A 104 0.43 -4.24 0.16
N VAL A 105 1.70 -3.87 0.17
CA VAL A 105 2.37 -3.35 1.36
C VAL A 105 2.32 -1.83 1.36
N PHE A 106 1.71 -1.25 2.38
CA PHE A 106 1.66 0.19 2.58
C PHE A 106 2.58 0.58 3.74
N ILE A 107 3.72 1.20 3.42
CA ILE A 107 4.66 1.69 4.42
C ILE A 107 4.19 3.07 4.87
N ASN A 108 3.69 3.14 6.09
CA ASN A 108 3.16 4.35 6.70
C ASN A 108 4.21 5.06 7.57
N LYS A 109 3.94 6.29 7.96
CA LYS A 109 4.81 7.12 8.83
C LYS A 109 6.20 7.33 8.24
N LEU A 110 6.27 7.52 6.92
CA LEU A 110 7.54 7.76 6.23
C LEU A 110 8.17 9.14 6.58
N ASP A 111 7.39 10.04 7.15
CA ASP A 111 7.82 11.33 7.70
C ASP A 111 8.84 11.18 8.81
N ILE A 112 8.75 10.13 9.61
CA ILE A 112 9.68 9.81 10.70
C ILE A 112 10.68 8.70 10.36
N ALA A 113 10.70 8.26 9.10
CA ALA A 113 11.58 7.17 8.67
C ALA A 113 13.06 7.59 8.72
N GLN A 114 13.88 6.77 9.36
CA GLN A 114 15.32 6.94 9.44
C GLN A 114 16.07 6.34 8.24
N LYS A 115 15.41 5.44 7.50
CA LYS A 115 15.99 4.72 6.37
C LYS A 115 15.35 5.12 5.05
N ARG A 116 16.06 4.88 3.95
CA ARG A 116 15.53 5.07 2.60
C ARG A 116 14.49 3.97 2.28
N ILE A 117 13.61 4.25 1.35
CA ILE A 117 12.53 3.32 0.98
C ILE A 117 13.07 1.95 0.51
N GLY A 118 14.14 1.93 -0.26
CA GLY A 118 14.77 0.69 -0.70
C GLY A 118 15.29 -0.17 0.45
N ASP A 119 15.90 0.46 1.47
CA ASP A 119 16.37 -0.25 2.67
C ASP A 119 15.20 -0.83 3.48
N LEU A 120 14.09 -0.07 3.57
CA LEU A 120 12.87 -0.54 4.24
C LEU A 120 12.29 -1.77 3.54
N ILE A 121 12.21 -1.74 2.19
CA ILE A 121 11.73 -2.88 1.40
C ILE A 121 12.64 -4.09 1.58
N SER A 122 13.96 -3.90 1.49
CA SER A 122 14.91 -4.99 1.69
C SER A 122 14.78 -5.65 3.06
N GLU A 123 14.43 -4.89 4.09
CA GLU A 123 14.19 -5.43 5.42
C GLU A 123 12.82 -6.13 5.53
N ILE A 124 11.76 -5.58 4.93
CA ILE A 124 10.44 -6.21 4.90
C ILE A 124 10.48 -7.51 4.10
N GLN A 125 11.27 -7.56 3.01
CA GLN A 125 11.43 -8.74 2.16
C GLN A 125 11.87 -10.00 2.94
N ARG A 126 12.59 -9.84 4.03
CA ARG A 126 13.01 -10.96 4.89
C ARG A 126 11.84 -11.70 5.54
N TYR A 127 10.67 -11.10 5.57
CA TYR A 127 9.46 -11.63 6.22
C TYR A 127 8.38 -12.05 5.22
N SER A 128 8.61 -11.84 3.92
CA SER A 128 7.72 -12.23 2.83
C SER A 128 8.36 -13.33 1.97
N ASN A 129 7.59 -14.35 1.62
CA ASN A 129 8.03 -15.39 0.68
C ASN A 129 7.91 -14.95 -0.78
N LYS A 130 7.01 -13.97 -1.04
CA LYS A 130 6.83 -13.41 -2.39
C LYS A 130 7.70 -12.16 -2.53
N THR A 131 8.18 -11.90 -3.73
CA THR A 131 8.94 -10.67 -4.05
C THR A 131 8.07 -9.44 -3.81
N ILE A 132 8.63 -8.46 -3.10
CA ILE A 132 7.98 -7.17 -2.85
C ILE A 132 8.51 -6.15 -3.85
N ALA A 133 7.71 -5.83 -4.85
CA ALA A 133 8.04 -4.86 -5.88
C ALA A 133 7.70 -3.43 -5.43
N LEU A 134 8.66 -2.51 -5.56
CA LEU A 134 8.44 -1.10 -5.26
C LEU A 134 7.58 -0.46 -6.35
N ARG A 135 6.45 0.11 -5.96
CA ARG A 135 5.56 0.82 -6.88
C ARG A 135 5.80 2.34 -6.91
N GLN A 136 6.17 2.93 -5.79
CA GLN A 136 6.26 4.38 -5.64
C GLN A 136 7.57 4.80 -4.99
N VAL A 137 8.23 5.81 -5.57
CA VAL A 137 9.43 6.45 -5.00
C VAL A 137 9.03 7.77 -4.37
N PRO A 138 9.29 8.01 -3.07
CA PRO A 138 8.95 9.27 -2.43
C PRO A 138 9.83 10.43 -2.94
N ILE A 139 9.19 11.58 -3.17
CA ILE A 139 9.83 12.86 -3.45
C ILE A 139 10.02 13.55 -2.13
N ARG A 140 11.27 13.95 -1.82
CA ARG A 140 11.62 14.67 -0.58
C ARG A 140 12.17 16.04 -0.90
N VAL A 141 11.65 17.05 -0.21
CA VAL A 141 12.18 18.42 -0.24
C VAL A 141 12.54 18.82 1.20
N ALA A 142 13.76 19.23 1.43
CA ALA A 142 14.26 19.56 2.77
C ALA A 142 14.04 18.46 3.84
N GLY A 143 14.06 17.18 3.41
CA GLY A 143 13.85 16.04 4.29
C GLY A 143 12.39 15.59 4.43
N GLU A 144 11.42 16.44 4.11
CA GLU A 144 9.99 16.14 4.16
C GLU A 144 9.50 15.46 2.88
N ILE A 145 8.54 14.55 3.00
CA ILE A 145 7.90 13.90 1.84
C ILE A 145 6.83 14.84 1.30
N THR A 146 7.05 15.34 0.09
CA THR A 146 6.15 16.28 -0.59
C THR A 146 5.40 15.66 -1.75
N GLY A 147 5.73 14.41 -2.11
CA GLY A 147 5.12 13.74 -3.26
C GLY A 147 5.64 12.33 -3.45
N ALA A 148 5.26 11.73 -4.57
CA ALA A 148 5.78 10.44 -5.02
C ALA A 148 5.80 10.33 -6.54
N VAL A 149 6.74 9.54 -7.06
CA VAL A 149 6.77 9.08 -8.45
C VAL A 149 6.14 7.69 -8.49
N ASP A 150 5.10 7.49 -9.27
CA ASP A 150 4.54 6.18 -9.58
C ASP A 150 5.35 5.54 -10.71
N LEU A 151 5.94 4.38 -10.45
CA LEU A 151 6.89 3.73 -11.36
C LEU A 151 6.22 3.03 -12.55
N ILE A 152 4.92 2.75 -12.47
CA ILE A 152 4.18 2.15 -13.57
C ILE A 152 3.78 3.21 -14.60
N SER A 153 3.15 4.30 -14.14
CA SER A 153 2.69 5.37 -15.01
C SER A 153 3.78 6.41 -15.33
N GLU A 154 4.94 6.33 -14.69
CA GLU A 154 6.05 7.30 -14.78
C GLU A 154 5.61 8.75 -14.52
N ARG A 155 4.66 8.92 -13.60
CA ARG A 155 4.09 10.22 -13.24
C ARG A 155 4.48 10.60 -11.82
N ALA A 156 4.86 11.87 -11.65
CA ALA A 156 5.13 12.44 -10.34
C ALA A 156 3.92 13.21 -9.82
N TRP A 157 3.62 13.01 -8.55
CA TRP A 157 2.52 13.65 -7.87
C TRP A 157 3.02 14.43 -6.66
N SER A 158 2.64 15.70 -6.56
CA SER A 158 2.85 16.51 -5.36
C SER A 158 1.64 16.43 -4.45
N PHE A 159 1.89 16.13 -3.17
CA PHE A 159 0.84 16.04 -2.17
C PHE A 159 0.36 17.44 -1.75
N GLN A 160 -0.93 17.58 -1.55
CA GLN A 160 -1.57 18.81 -1.13
C GLN A 160 -2.29 18.56 0.19
N GLN A 161 -2.15 19.49 1.16
CA GLN A 161 -2.95 19.40 2.37
C GLN A 161 -4.43 19.57 2.04
N SER A 162 -5.25 18.60 2.45
CA SER A 162 -6.72 18.62 2.30
C SER A 162 -7.24 18.78 0.86
N ALA A 163 -6.41 18.50 -0.14
CA ALA A 163 -6.76 18.56 -1.56
C ALA A 163 -6.20 17.36 -2.33
N ARG A 164 -6.67 17.19 -3.57
CA ARG A 164 -6.12 16.16 -4.47
C ARG A 164 -4.68 16.49 -4.83
N SER A 165 -3.83 15.46 -4.91
CA SER A 165 -2.46 15.58 -5.40
C SER A 165 -2.43 16.19 -6.81
N LYS A 166 -1.39 16.96 -7.09
CA LYS A 166 -1.18 17.57 -8.41
C LYS A 166 -0.12 16.82 -9.19
N LEU A 167 -0.37 16.61 -10.48
CA LEU A 167 0.63 16.11 -11.40
C LEU A 167 1.71 17.19 -11.57
N ILE A 168 2.97 16.78 -11.47
CA ILE A 168 4.15 17.64 -11.64
C ILE A 168 5.17 16.93 -12.54
N PRO A 169 6.10 17.66 -13.17
CA PRO A 169 7.30 17.05 -13.76
C PRO A 169 8.07 16.26 -12.71
N ILE A 170 8.73 15.17 -13.12
CA ILE A 170 9.60 14.43 -12.21
C ILE A 170 10.78 15.35 -11.84
N PRO A 171 11.00 15.65 -10.53
CA PRO A 171 12.12 16.49 -10.12
C PRO A 171 13.47 15.83 -10.44
N ASP A 172 14.45 16.60 -10.91
CA ASP A 172 15.77 16.10 -11.33
C ASP A 172 16.46 15.24 -10.27
N GLU A 173 16.26 15.59 -8.99
CA GLU A 173 16.86 14.87 -7.85
C GLU A 173 16.34 13.44 -7.68
N VAL A 174 15.20 13.09 -8.28
CA VAL A 174 14.61 11.75 -8.18
C VAL A 174 14.60 10.99 -9.49
N VAL A 175 14.95 11.60 -10.63
CA VAL A 175 14.94 10.96 -11.95
C VAL A 175 15.75 9.67 -11.95
N SER A 176 17.05 9.73 -11.62
CA SER A 176 17.92 8.53 -11.62
C SER A 176 17.38 7.43 -10.72
N ARG A 177 16.95 7.80 -9.51
CA ARG A 177 16.41 6.82 -8.54
C ARG A 177 15.10 6.18 -9.01
N SER A 178 14.25 6.96 -9.68
CA SER A 178 12.98 6.43 -10.21
C SER A 178 13.24 5.51 -11.42
N GLN A 179 14.20 5.83 -12.27
CA GLN A 179 14.61 4.99 -13.39
C GLN A 179 15.22 3.66 -12.93
N GLU A 180 16.15 3.69 -11.97
CA GLU A 180 16.73 2.49 -11.37
C GLU A 180 15.64 1.61 -10.71
N ALA A 181 14.76 2.24 -9.91
CA ALA A 181 13.67 1.53 -9.25
C ALA A 181 12.65 0.96 -10.26
N ARG A 182 12.39 1.66 -11.38
CA ARG A 182 11.54 1.15 -12.45
C ARG A 182 12.18 -0.05 -13.15
N SER A 183 13.47 0.01 -13.47
CA SER A 183 14.17 -1.13 -14.08
C SER A 183 14.08 -2.37 -13.21
N LEU A 184 14.29 -2.21 -11.89
CA LEU A 184 14.13 -3.31 -10.93
C LEU A 184 12.68 -3.80 -10.84
N LEU A 185 11.69 -2.91 -10.86
CA LEU A 185 10.28 -3.28 -10.88
C LEU A 185 9.95 -4.13 -12.11
N LEU A 186 10.42 -3.72 -13.31
CA LEU A 186 10.20 -4.45 -14.55
C LEU A 186 10.86 -5.83 -14.53
N GLU A 187 12.09 -5.93 -14.02
CA GLU A 187 12.76 -7.20 -13.80
C GLU A 187 11.97 -8.13 -12.86
N GLN A 188 11.50 -7.60 -11.74
CA GLN A 188 10.69 -8.35 -10.79
C GLN A 188 9.33 -8.77 -11.36
N MET A 189 8.73 -7.97 -12.22
CA MET A 189 7.46 -8.30 -12.88
C MET A 189 7.63 -9.40 -13.93
N SER A 190 8.78 -9.49 -14.60
CA SER A 190 9.05 -10.58 -15.56
C SER A 190 9.04 -11.97 -14.91
N ASP A 191 9.33 -12.05 -13.63
CA ASP A 191 9.27 -13.31 -12.86
C ASP A 191 7.83 -13.80 -12.63
N PHE A 192 6.84 -12.92 -12.81
CA PHE A 192 5.42 -13.24 -12.55
C PHE A 192 4.64 -13.56 -13.83
N ASP A 193 4.86 -12.80 -14.90
CA ASP A 193 4.13 -12.96 -16.15
C ASP A 193 4.80 -12.19 -17.30
N ASP A 194 5.26 -12.91 -18.33
CA ASP A 194 5.86 -12.33 -19.53
C ASP A 194 4.90 -11.38 -20.26
N SER A 195 3.58 -11.61 -20.20
CA SER A 195 2.56 -10.78 -20.84
C SER A 195 2.43 -9.40 -20.21
N LEU A 196 2.69 -9.26 -18.91
CA LEU A 196 2.68 -7.97 -18.22
C LEU A 196 3.79 -7.05 -18.71
N LEU A 197 4.91 -7.60 -19.14
CA LEU A 197 5.99 -6.83 -19.73
C LEU A 197 5.60 -6.24 -21.07
N GLU A 198 4.95 -7.02 -21.94
CA GLU A 198 4.48 -6.56 -23.24
C GLU A 198 3.49 -5.40 -23.12
N GLU A 199 2.56 -5.48 -22.16
CA GLU A 199 1.62 -4.39 -21.87
C GLU A 199 2.32 -3.11 -21.40
N LEU A 200 3.30 -3.23 -20.50
CA LEU A 200 4.03 -2.07 -19.96
C LEU A 200 4.90 -1.37 -21.02
N PHE A 201 5.46 -2.11 -21.97
CA PHE A 201 6.20 -1.52 -23.09
C PHE A 201 5.30 -0.87 -24.14
N THR A 202 4.01 -1.27 -24.23
CA THR A 202 3.06 -0.72 -25.19
C THR A 202 2.46 0.61 -24.72
N PHE A 203 2.49 0.90 -23.42
CA PHE A 203 1.97 2.14 -22.81
C PHE A 203 3.04 3.22 -22.53
N SER A 204 4.28 3.02 -23.04
CA SER A 204 5.40 3.99 -22.88
C SER A 204 5.48 4.98 -24.01
#